data_7ee24a437b3869d65f3dfc9f514a6942
#
_entry.id   7ee24a437b3869d65f3dfc9f514a6942
#
_cell.length_a   1.000
_cell.length_b   1.000
_cell.length_c   1.000
_cell.angle_alpha   90.00
_cell.angle_beta   90.00
_cell.angle_gamma   90.00
#
_symmetry.space_group_name_H-M   'P 1'
#
loop_
_entity.id
_entity.type
_entity.pdbx_description
1 polymer ?
#
loop_
_entity_poly.entity_id
_entity_poly.type
_entity_poly.pdbx_seq_one_letter_code
_entity_poly.pdbx_strand_id
1 'polypeptide(L)'
;YLLGSGNDAIMYISSADFMTRNMDKRVEVGCPIKDKYVKEKIMHFIEVQQADNTKARIMRSDGTYRSIITSNEPIDNHTVLMNEAKRNAGNANSESKSFNPKDFIAEIKRKFG
;
A
#
# COMPACT_ATOMS: atom_id res chain seq x y z
N TYR A 1 4.29 -5.55 4.70
CA TYR A 1 5.21 -6.67 4.41
C TYR A 1 4.57 -7.55 3.35
N LEU A 2 5.34 -7.89 2.34
CA LEU A 2 4.96 -8.84 1.30
C LEU A 2 5.97 -9.99 1.29
N LEU A 3 5.52 -11.21 1.53
CA LEU A 3 6.34 -12.40 1.59
C LEU A 3 5.89 -13.39 0.52
N GLY A 4 6.80 -13.87 -0.32
CA GLY A 4 6.48 -14.74 -1.44
C GLY A 4 6.11 -13.96 -2.71
N SER A 5 5.54 -14.66 -3.69
CA SER A 5 5.16 -14.11 -4.99
C SER A 5 3.87 -14.74 -5.51
N GLY A 6 3.23 -14.09 -6.47
CA GLY A 6 2.01 -14.58 -7.11
C GLY A 6 0.84 -14.73 -6.14
N ASN A 7 -0.01 -15.73 -6.39
CA ASN A 7 -1.25 -15.96 -5.63
C ASN A 7 -1.01 -16.41 -4.18
N ASP A 8 0.14 -17.01 -3.90
CA ASP A 8 0.51 -17.52 -2.57
C ASP A 8 1.21 -16.47 -1.70
N ALA A 9 1.36 -15.25 -2.19
CA ALA A 9 1.97 -14.17 -1.44
C ALA A 9 1.19 -13.87 -0.16
N ILE A 10 1.92 -13.83 0.96
CA ILE A 10 1.37 -13.46 2.27
C ILE A 10 1.64 -11.97 2.48
N MET A 11 0.60 -11.23 2.81
CA MET A 11 0.66 -9.79 2.96
C MET A 11 0.18 -9.35 4.34
N TYR A 12 0.95 -8.45 4.97
CA TYR A 12 0.60 -7.79 6.22
C TYR A 12 0.74 -6.28 6.11
N ILE A 13 -0.13 -5.57 6.79
CA ILE A 13 0.11 -4.18 7.20
C ILE A 13 0.47 -4.19 8.68
N SER A 14 1.38 -3.31 9.11
CA SER A 14 1.88 -3.32 10.48
C SER A 14 2.16 -1.91 10.97
N SER A 15 2.11 -1.73 12.30
CA SER A 15 2.58 -0.53 12.97
C SER A 15 4.09 -0.46 13.12
N ALA A 16 4.80 -1.57 12.91
CA ALA A 16 6.23 -1.70 13.11
C ALA A 16 7.04 -1.24 11.90
N ASP A 17 8.06 -0.42 12.17
CA ASP A 17 9.21 -0.25 11.28
C ASP A 17 10.28 -1.32 11.56
N PHE A 18 11.19 -1.57 10.59
CA PHE A 18 12.36 -2.44 10.81
C PHE A 18 13.45 -1.73 11.60
N MET A 19 13.08 -1.23 12.79
CA MET A 19 14.01 -0.58 13.71
C MET A 19 14.15 -1.40 14.98
N THR A 20 15.33 -1.43 15.57
CA THR A 20 15.64 -2.17 16.81
C THR A 20 14.61 -1.90 17.91
N ARG A 21 14.24 -0.64 18.11
CA ARG A 21 13.25 -0.28 19.14
C ARG A 21 11.87 -0.90 18.90
N ASN A 22 11.44 -1.06 17.64
CA ASN A 22 10.15 -1.66 17.31
C ASN A 22 10.18 -3.17 17.54
N MET A 23 11.29 -3.82 17.20
CA MET A 23 11.45 -5.29 17.31
C MET A 23 11.72 -5.75 18.75
N ASP A 24 12.48 -4.97 19.53
CA ASP A 24 12.96 -5.41 20.84
C ASP A 24 12.21 -4.79 22.02
N LYS A 25 11.60 -3.60 21.86
CA LYS A 25 11.12 -2.80 23.00
C LYS A 25 9.68 -2.33 22.89
N ARG A 26 8.95 -2.71 21.83
CA ARG A 26 7.57 -2.31 21.61
C ARG A 26 6.68 -3.52 21.38
N VAL A 27 5.40 -3.34 21.74
CA VAL A 27 4.34 -4.23 21.28
C VAL A 27 3.78 -3.61 19.99
N GLU A 28 3.86 -4.37 18.92
CA GLU A 28 3.44 -3.93 17.59
C GLU A 28 2.27 -4.80 17.09
N VAL A 29 1.47 -4.24 16.20
CA VAL A 29 0.32 -4.95 15.62
C VAL A 29 0.57 -5.21 14.16
N GLY A 30 0.44 -6.49 13.74
CA GLY A 30 0.45 -6.90 12.35
C GLY A 30 -0.93 -7.44 11.95
N CYS A 31 -1.51 -6.91 10.89
CA CYS A 31 -2.80 -7.34 10.36
C CYS A 31 -2.60 -8.09 9.03
N PRO A 32 -2.96 -9.38 8.94
CA PRO A 32 -2.89 -10.10 7.67
C PRO A 32 -3.97 -9.61 6.71
N ILE A 33 -3.59 -9.35 5.47
CA ILE A 33 -4.52 -8.99 4.41
C ILE A 33 -4.94 -10.26 3.69
N LYS A 34 -6.19 -10.67 3.91
CA LYS A 34 -6.79 -11.90 3.32
C LYS A 34 -7.69 -11.58 2.13
N ASP A 35 -8.32 -10.41 2.12
CA ASP A 35 -9.21 -9.99 1.06
C ASP A 35 -8.45 -9.81 -0.26
N LYS A 36 -8.93 -10.46 -1.32
CA LYS A 36 -8.29 -10.47 -2.63
C LYS A 36 -8.24 -9.07 -3.25
N TYR A 37 -9.32 -8.32 -3.17
CA TYR A 37 -9.41 -6.99 -3.74
C TYR A 37 -8.47 -6.00 -3.05
N VAL A 38 -8.35 -6.10 -1.72
CA VAL A 38 -7.40 -5.29 -0.94
C VAL A 38 -5.96 -5.67 -1.28
N LYS A 39 -5.67 -6.97 -1.43
CA LYS A 39 -4.34 -7.44 -1.88
C LYS A 39 -3.98 -6.85 -3.24
N GLU A 40 -4.87 -6.93 -4.22
CA GLU A 40 -4.65 -6.40 -5.57
C GLU A 40 -4.35 -4.90 -5.54
N LYS A 41 -5.08 -4.12 -4.74
CA LYS A 41 -4.81 -2.69 -4.57
C LYS A 41 -3.43 -2.40 -3.98
N ILE A 42 -3.03 -3.15 -2.95
CA ILE A 42 -1.72 -2.97 -2.32
C ILE A 42 -0.60 -3.40 -3.28
N MET A 43 -0.79 -4.50 -4.02
CA MET A 43 0.15 -4.93 -5.05
C MET A 43 0.34 -3.86 -6.12
N HIS A 44 -0.75 -3.33 -6.66
CA HIS A 44 -0.70 -2.22 -7.62
C HIS A 44 0.08 -1.01 -7.07
N PHE A 45 -0.17 -0.64 -5.82
CA PHE A 45 0.57 0.44 -5.15
C PHE A 45 2.08 0.17 -5.11
N ILE A 46 2.48 -1.07 -4.77
CA ILE A 46 3.90 -1.49 -4.74
C ILE A 46 4.49 -1.47 -6.15
N GLU A 47 3.77 -1.97 -7.15
CA GLU A 47 4.21 -2.00 -8.55
C GLU A 47 4.45 -0.58 -9.09
N VAL A 48 3.54 0.35 -8.82
CA VAL A 48 3.70 1.76 -9.21
C VAL A 48 4.93 2.39 -8.54
N GLN A 49 5.19 2.07 -7.27
CA GLN A 49 6.40 2.55 -6.59
C GLN A 49 7.69 1.97 -7.20
N GLN A 50 7.69 0.69 -7.54
CA GLN A 50 8.84 0.03 -8.16
C GLN A 50 9.10 0.51 -9.60
N ALA A 51 8.05 0.94 -10.31
CA ALA A 51 8.16 1.50 -11.65
C ALA A 51 8.71 2.93 -11.68
N ASP A 52 8.79 3.63 -10.54
CA ASP A 52 9.29 5.01 -10.50
C ASP A 52 10.74 5.07 -10.99
N ASN A 53 10.94 5.82 -12.06
CA ASN A 53 12.25 6.04 -12.67
C ASN A 53 12.70 7.51 -12.61
N THR A 54 11.94 8.36 -11.92
CA THR A 54 12.22 9.79 -11.78
C THR A 54 12.81 10.15 -10.42
N LYS A 55 12.19 9.67 -9.35
CA LYS A 55 12.56 9.99 -7.96
C LYS A 55 13.24 8.84 -7.24
N ALA A 56 13.01 7.61 -7.67
CA ALA A 56 13.64 6.43 -7.07
C ALA A 56 15.18 6.49 -7.17
N ARG A 57 15.84 5.92 -6.19
CA ARG A 57 17.29 5.82 -6.09
C ARG A 57 17.68 4.36 -5.89
N ILE A 58 18.72 3.94 -6.56
CA ILE A 58 19.29 2.61 -6.38
C ILE A 58 20.42 2.71 -5.35
N MET A 59 20.30 1.98 -4.25
CA MET A 59 21.35 1.83 -3.26
C MET A 59 22.43 0.87 -3.78
N ARG A 60 23.68 1.24 -3.66
CA ARG A 60 24.84 0.40 -3.97
C ARG A 60 25.30 -0.36 -2.75
N SER A 61 26.18 -1.35 -2.93
CA SER A 61 26.76 -2.15 -1.85
C SER A 61 27.60 -1.35 -0.87
N ASP A 62 28.14 -0.20 -1.29
CA ASP A 62 28.89 0.74 -0.47
C ASP A 62 28.01 1.72 0.33
N GLY A 63 26.67 1.60 0.23
CA GLY A 63 25.72 2.49 0.89
C GLY A 63 25.45 3.81 0.15
N THR A 64 26.11 4.07 -0.96
CA THR A 64 25.83 5.24 -1.80
C THR A 64 24.58 5.04 -2.67
N TYR A 65 24.00 6.15 -3.15
CA TYR A 65 22.79 6.12 -3.98
C TYR A 65 23.04 6.70 -5.35
N ARG A 66 22.43 6.12 -6.37
CA ARG A 66 22.42 6.68 -7.73
C ARG A 66 21.01 6.83 -8.26
N SER A 67 20.82 7.79 -9.17
CA SER A 67 19.57 7.93 -9.93
C SER A 67 19.41 6.76 -10.89
N ILE A 68 18.15 6.44 -11.20
CA ILE A 68 17.83 5.55 -12.31
C ILE A 68 18.02 6.35 -13.62
N ILE A 69 18.86 5.84 -14.50
CA ILE A 69 19.07 6.40 -15.84
C ILE A 69 18.37 5.46 -16.80
N THR A 70 17.37 5.95 -17.50
CA THR A 70 16.57 5.18 -18.46
C THR A 70 16.15 6.07 -19.63
N SER A 71 15.98 5.49 -20.80
CA SER A 71 15.35 6.10 -21.98
C SER A 71 13.83 5.90 -22.01
N ASN A 72 13.27 5.17 -21.05
CA ASN A 72 11.83 4.95 -20.96
C ASN A 72 11.10 6.22 -20.56
N GLU A 73 9.80 6.26 -20.85
CA GLU A 73 8.92 7.34 -20.40
C GLU A 73 9.06 7.58 -18.89
N PRO A 74 9.07 8.85 -18.43
CA PRO A 74 9.21 9.17 -17.04
C PRO A 74 7.97 8.74 -16.24
N ILE A 75 8.19 7.96 -15.20
CA ILE A 75 7.15 7.51 -14.26
C ILE A 75 7.47 8.12 -12.89
N ASP A 76 6.62 9.02 -12.42
CA ASP A 76 6.61 9.55 -11.06
C ASP A 76 5.46 8.91 -10.29
N ASN A 77 5.77 8.08 -9.32
CA ASN A 77 4.79 7.30 -8.55
C ASN A 77 3.74 8.19 -7.87
N HIS A 78 4.16 9.33 -7.29
CA HIS A 78 3.25 10.26 -6.63
C HIS A 78 2.24 10.86 -7.61
N THR A 79 2.69 11.24 -8.80
CA THR A 79 1.83 11.80 -9.85
C THR A 79 0.84 10.74 -10.35
N VAL A 80 1.28 9.51 -10.57
CA VAL A 80 0.42 8.39 -10.99
C VAL A 80 -0.67 8.14 -9.94
N LEU A 81 -0.29 7.90 -8.69
CA LEU A 81 -1.24 7.58 -7.61
C LEU A 81 -2.21 8.74 -7.32
N MET A 82 -1.72 9.97 -7.38
CA MET A 82 -2.57 11.15 -7.18
C MET A 82 -3.61 11.30 -8.30
N ASN A 83 -3.24 11.03 -9.55
CA ASN A 83 -4.16 11.07 -10.68
C ASN A 83 -5.19 9.93 -10.61
N GLU A 84 -4.80 8.75 -10.17
CA GLU A 84 -5.72 7.64 -9.90
C GLU A 84 -6.72 7.99 -8.79
N ALA A 85 -6.26 8.56 -7.70
CA ALA A 85 -7.12 9.00 -6.60
C ALA A 85 -8.15 10.05 -7.06
N LYS A 86 -7.73 11.03 -7.87
CA LYS A 86 -8.65 12.04 -8.45
C LYS A 86 -9.69 11.41 -9.37
N ARG A 87 -9.30 10.47 -10.23
CA ARG A 87 -10.25 9.75 -11.12
C ARG A 87 -11.25 8.95 -10.31
N ASN A 88 -10.79 8.23 -9.29
CA ASN A 88 -11.65 7.43 -8.43
C ASN A 88 -12.63 8.31 -7.61
N ALA A 89 -12.19 9.47 -7.13
CA ALA A 89 -13.06 10.43 -6.44
C ALA A 89 -14.13 11.02 -7.37
N GLY A 90 -13.80 11.29 -8.63
CA GLY A 90 -14.78 11.72 -9.64
C GLY A 90 -15.85 10.68 -9.93
N ASN A 91 -15.46 9.40 -9.96
CA ASN A 91 -16.38 8.28 -10.19
C ASN A 91 -17.21 7.94 -8.92
N ALA A 92 -16.64 8.12 -7.72
CA ALA A 92 -17.32 7.84 -6.45
C ALA A 92 -18.51 8.79 -6.17
N ASN A 93 -18.51 9.99 -6.75
CA ASN A 93 -19.63 10.93 -6.66
C ASN A 93 -20.91 10.42 -7.39
N SER A 94 -20.81 9.39 -8.22
CA SER A 94 -21.96 8.72 -8.85
C SER A 94 -22.48 7.50 -8.07
N GLU A 95 -21.74 6.95 -7.10
CA GLU A 95 -22.11 5.72 -6.38
C GLU A 95 -21.84 5.75 -4.86
N SER A 96 -21.49 6.89 -4.27
CA SER A 96 -21.17 6.92 -2.84
C SER A 96 -22.41 6.74 -1.98
N LYS A 97 -22.68 5.51 -1.55
CA LYS A 97 -23.25 5.31 -0.21
C LYS A 97 -22.24 5.89 0.77
N SER A 98 -22.55 7.06 1.32
CA SER A 98 -21.71 7.69 2.34
C SER A 98 -21.48 6.67 3.47
N PHE A 99 -20.22 6.43 3.84
CA PHE A 99 -19.90 5.62 5.01
C PHE A 99 -20.63 6.22 6.21
N ASN A 100 -21.59 5.47 6.75
CA ASN A 100 -22.30 5.85 7.96
C ASN A 100 -21.73 5.02 9.13
N PRO A 101 -21.04 5.65 10.09
CA PRO A 101 -20.48 4.94 11.23
C PRO A 101 -21.50 4.15 12.05
N LYS A 102 -22.77 4.59 12.08
CA LYS A 102 -23.84 3.91 12.82
C LYS A 102 -24.21 2.57 12.18
N ASP A 103 -24.26 2.52 10.83
CA ASP A 103 -24.56 1.30 10.08
C ASP A 103 -23.41 0.29 10.24
N PHE A 104 -22.18 0.76 10.21
CA PHE A 104 -20.98 -0.08 10.44
C PHE A 104 -20.97 -0.68 11.86
N ILE A 105 -21.28 0.12 12.90
CA ILE A 105 -21.37 -0.38 14.28
C ILE A 105 -22.52 -1.38 14.44
N ALA A 106 -23.65 -1.15 13.79
CA ALA A 106 -24.80 -2.06 13.81
C ALA A 106 -24.43 -3.41 13.14
N GLU A 107 -23.67 -3.39 12.04
CA GLU A 107 -23.19 -4.60 11.36
C GLU A 107 -22.20 -5.40 12.21
N ILE A 108 -21.27 -4.73 12.89
CA ILE A 108 -20.34 -5.37 13.85
C ILE A 108 -21.13 -6.04 14.98
N LYS A 109 -22.09 -5.34 15.60
CA LYS A 109 -22.92 -5.90 16.66
C LYS A 109 -23.72 -7.13 16.20
N ARG A 110 -24.18 -7.15 14.95
CA ARG A 110 -24.89 -8.30 14.38
C ARG A 110 -23.99 -9.51 14.14
N LYS A 111 -22.69 -9.29 13.79
CA LYS A 111 -21.74 -10.37 13.50
C LYS A 111 -21.06 -10.96 14.74
N PHE A 112 -20.91 -10.18 15.79
CA PHE A 112 -20.06 -10.51 16.93
C PHE A 112 -20.77 -10.32 18.29
N GLY A 113 -22.01 -9.86 18.33
CA GLY A 113 -22.90 -9.81 19.49
C GLY A 113 -23.82 -10.98 19.45
#